data_f44b256da289066643fe6771fe30550e
#
_entry.id   f44b256da289066643fe6771fe30550e
#
_cell.length_a   1.000
_cell.length_b   1.000
_cell.length_c   1.000
_cell.angle_alpha   90.00
_cell.angle_beta   90.00
_cell.angle_gamma   90.00
#
_symmetry.space_group_name_H-M   'P 1'
#
loop_
_entity.id
_entity.type
_entity.pdbx_description
1 polymer ?
#
loop_
_entity_poly.entity_id
_entity_poly.type
_entity_poly.pdbx_seq_one_letter_code
_entity_poly.pdbx_strand_id
1 'polypeptide(L)'
;MCKILRYSSAVLSTTVLFALQGCGLFGGKGEDFGQLVGVSGREYDGMPTPYGMVRIPAGTFHMGQADEDPVATQVSFNKQITIGAFFMDDTEITNNEYRQFIYELQEGEGEYDFLVGKGANFIMDELYPDTAVWQRNYTHHMGDPLVTYYYSHPAFDNYPVVGVDWEAAQVFCQWRTAYLNNYRESNGMFIMPNFRLPSEAEWEYAARGGRKIAKYPWGGPYIRNSKGCMLANFKPGRGNYFDDGFAYTAPVNSYFANDFGLYDMSGNVGEWCEDAWNPAATAIVWDLNPTYNDPNEPQKVVRGGSWKDISYFLQTGTRGYEHKDSTTAYTGFRCAMTYIGRSGGNELN
;
A
#
# COMPACT_ATOMS: atom_id res chain seq x y z
N MET A 1 -9.57 -26.88 2.53
CA MET A 1 -8.14 -26.49 2.42
C MET A 1 -7.76 -26.45 0.95
N CYS A 2 -7.77 -25.26 0.34
CA CYS A 2 -7.15 -25.10 -0.98
C CYS A 2 -5.64 -25.00 -0.79
N LYS A 3 -4.94 -26.10 -1.06
CA LYS A 3 -3.46 -26.10 -1.06
C LYS A 3 -2.98 -25.28 -2.25
N ILE A 4 -2.26 -24.20 -1.99
CA ILE A 4 -1.51 -23.47 -3.00
C ILE A 4 -0.36 -24.37 -3.45
N LEU A 5 -0.49 -25.00 -4.60
CA LEU A 5 0.62 -25.69 -5.26
C LEU A 5 1.51 -24.63 -5.91
N ARG A 6 2.60 -24.30 -5.25
CA ARG A 6 3.69 -23.56 -5.88
C ARG A 6 4.35 -24.48 -6.90
N TYR A 7 4.14 -24.24 -8.17
CA TYR A 7 4.94 -24.85 -9.22
C TYR A 7 6.32 -24.19 -9.24
N SER A 8 7.31 -24.89 -8.72
CA SER A 8 8.70 -24.59 -9.01
C SER A 8 8.97 -25.01 -10.46
N SER A 9 8.89 -24.08 -11.39
CA SER A 9 9.43 -24.25 -12.73
C SER A 9 10.95 -24.12 -12.65
N ALA A 10 11.64 -25.26 -12.57
CA ALA A 10 13.05 -25.32 -12.83
C ALA A 10 13.26 -25.03 -14.32
N VAL A 11 13.55 -23.79 -14.64
CA VAL A 11 14.04 -23.41 -15.97
C VAL A 11 15.51 -23.79 -16.01
N LEU A 12 15.80 -24.80 -16.79
CA LEU A 12 17.15 -25.19 -17.17
C LEU A 12 17.72 -24.08 -18.06
N SER A 13 18.49 -23.19 -17.48
CA SER A 13 19.19 -22.12 -18.19
C SER A 13 20.41 -22.69 -18.89
N THR A 14 20.32 -22.91 -20.18
CA THR A 14 21.46 -23.11 -21.07
C THR A 14 22.17 -21.78 -21.22
N THR A 15 23.26 -21.64 -20.50
CA THR A 15 24.20 -20.51 -20.63
C THR A 15 24.87 -20.56 -21.99
N VAL A 16 24.45 -19.69 -22.90
CA VAL A 16 25.23 -19.33 -24.08
C VAL A 16 26.14 -18.19 -23.67
N LEU A 17 27.41 -18.50 -23.49
CA LEU A 17 28.48 -17.55 -23.28
C LEU A 17 28.71 -16.77 -24.60
N PHE A 18 28.23 -15.55 -24.71
CA PHE A 18 28.75 -14.57 -25.64
C PHE A 18 29.80 -13.71 -24.93
N ALA A 19 31.05 -14.08 -25.16
CA ALA A 19 32.17 -13.22 -24.83
C ALA A 19 32.14 -11.99 -25.77
N LEU A 20 31.63 -10.87 -25.33
CA LEU A 20 31.92 -9.56 -25.93
C LEU A 20 32.98 -8.90 -25.07
N GLN A 21 34.21 -9.04 -25.53
CA GLN A 21 35.33 -8.17 -25.15
C GLN A 21 35.01 -6.77 -25.64
N GLY A 22 34.69 -5.88 -24.72
CA GLY A 22 34.65 -4.46 -24.93
C GLY A 22 35.53 -3.79 -23.88
N CYS A 23 36.86 -3.73 -24.15
CA CYS A 23 37.74 -2.82 -23.44
C CYS A 23 37.33 -1.38 -23.70
N GLY A 24 36.90 -0.71 -22.64
CA GLY A 24 36.67 0.72 -22.63
C GLY A 24 37.22 1.36 -21.34
N LEU A 25 38.49 1.03 -21.04
CA LEU A 25 39.29 1.79 -20.07
C LEU A 25 39.99 2.93 -20.81
N PHE A 26 39.29 4.03 -21.01
CA PHE A 26 39.89 5.35 -21.22
C PHE A 26 38.87 6.39 -20.76
N GLY A 27 39.24 7.11 -19.71
CA GLY A 27 38.61 8.37 -19.36
C GLY A 27 38.82 9.38 -20.49
N GLY A 28 38.05 9.25 -21.55
CA GLY A 28 37.85 10.26 -22.55
C GLY A 28 36.93 11.33 -21.99
N LYS A 29 37.35 12.58 -21.94
CA LYS A 29 36.43 13.70 -21.93
C LYS A 29 35.37 13.39 -22.98
N GLY A 30 34.12 13.20 -22.57
CA GLY A 30 33.02 12.97 -23.48
C GLY A 30 33.06 14.05 -24.54
N GLU A 31 33.23 13.66 -25.80
CA GLU A 31 33.09 14.58 -26.89
C GLU A 31 31.67 15.12 -26.82
N ASP A 32 31.56 16.39 -26.47
CA ASP A 32 30.31 17.12 -26.51
C ASP A 32 29.94 17.33 -27.98
N PHE A 33 29.11 16.44 -28.50
CA PHE A 33 28.63 16.51 -29.88
C PHE A 33 27.66 17.67 -30.13
N GLY A 34 27.57 18.62 -29.20
CA GLY A 34 26.66 19.77 -29.31
C GLY A 34 25.18 19.39 -29.11
N GLN A 35 24.90 18.20 -28.58
CA GLN A 35 23.54 17.79 -28.28
C GLN A 35 23.06 18.36 -26.95
N LEU A 36 21.86 18.89 -26.96
CA LEU A 36 21.21 19.33 -25.72
C LEU A 36 20.81 18.15 -24.84
N VAL A 37 20.92 18.32 -23.53
CA VAL A 37 20.38 17.38 -22.55
C VAL A 37 18.88 17.25 -22.77
N GLY A 38 18.34 16.01 -22.79
CA GLY A 38 16.93 15.77 -23.01
C GLY A 38 16.47 15.70 -24.47
N VAL A 39 17.38 15.67 -25.44
CA VAL A 39 17.04 15.38 -26.85
C VAL A 39 16.49 13.94 -26.97
N SER A 40 15.50 13.76 -27.85
CA SER A 40 14.91 12.45 -28.13
C SER A 40 15.97 11.45 -28.62
N GLY A 41 15.86 10.19 -28.12
CA GLY A 41 16.80 9.12 -28.45
C GLY A 41 17.91 8.91 -27.43
N ARG A 42 18.02 9.73 -26.38
CA ARG A 42 18.88 9.43 -25.22
C ARG A 42 18.17 8.45 -24.29
N GLU A 43 18.92 7.47 -23.81
CA GLU A 43 18.44 6.62 -22.74
C GLU A 43 18.13 7.49 -21.52
N TYR A 44 16.92 7.36 -21.00
CA TYR A 44 16.51 7.99 -19.77
C TYR A 44 16.61 6.95 -18.65
N ASP A 45 17.58 7.15 -17.76
CA ASP A 45 17.64 6.38 -16.52
C ASP A 45 16.44 6.78 -15.66
N GLY A 46 15.40 5.98 -15.74
CA GLY A 46 14.18 6.19 -14.96
C GLY A 46 14.49 6.23 -13.47
N MET A 47 13.58 6.82 -12.70
CA MET A 47 13.63 6.78 -11.25
C MET A 47 13.64 5.33 -10.77
N PRO A 48 14.64 4.89 -9.96
CA PRO A 48 14.68 3.52 -9.47
C PRO A 48 13.46 3.22 -8.61
N THR A 49 12.90 2.03 -8.75
CA THR A 49 11.80 1.58 -7.92
C THR A 49 12.27 1.39 -6.48
N PRO A 50 11.65 2.03 -5.48
CA PRO A 50 11.96 1.79 -4.08
C PRO A 50 11.70 0.33 -3.68
N TYR A 51 12.43 -0.16 -2.69
CA TYR A 51 12.24 -1.52 -2.18
C TYR A 51 10.81 -1.73 -1.67
N GLY A 52 10.21 -2.88 -2.03
CA GLY A 52 8.84 -3.24 -1.62
C GLY A 52 7.74 -2.51 -2.40
N MET A 53 8.09 -1.68 -3.38
CA MET A 53 7.09 -0.94 -4.15
C MET A 53 6.96 -1.44 -5.59
N VAL A 54 5.80 -1.20 -6.16
CA VAL A 54 5.53 -1.36 -7.59
C VAL A 54 5.20 -0.02 -8.21
N ARG A 55 5.57 0.15 -9.48
CA ARG A 55 5.23 1.34 -10.24
C ARG A 55 3.82 1.23 -10.78
N ILE A 56 2.98 2.19 -10.46
CA ILE A 56 1.63 2.33 -10.98
C ILE A 56 1.67 3.33 -12.14
N PRO A 57 1.26 2.93 -13.35
CA PRO A 57 1.30 3.82 -14.51
C PRO A 57 0.27 4.95 -14.39
N ALA A 58 0.54 6.07 -15.04
CA ALA A 58 -0.46 7.14 -15.15
C ALA A 58 -1.67 6.66 -15.97
N GLY A 59 -2.85 7.10 -15.58
CA GLY A 59 -4.06 6.72 -16.32
C GLY A 59 -5.30 7.44 -15.86
N THR A 60 -6.40 7.19 -16.58
CA THR A 60 -7.72 7.75 -16.31
C THR A 60 -8.68 6.62 -16.00
N PHE A 61 -9.43 6.77 -14.93
CA PHE A 61 -10.42 5.77 -14.50
C PHE A 61 -11.71 6.43 -14.01
N HIS A 62 -12.74 5.64 -13.79
CA HIS A 62 -13.97 6.07 -13.14
C HIS A 62 -13.91 5.70 -11.68
N MET A 63 -13.72 6.71 -10.82
CA MET A 63 -13.72 6.57 -9.36
C MET A 63 -15.14 6.48 -8.84
N GLY A 64 -15.37 5.63 -7.86
CA GLY A 64 -16.67 5.43 -7.22
C GLY A 64 -17.21 4.03 -7.42
N GLN A 65 -18.36 3.74 -6.80
CA GLN A 65 -18.96 2.42 -6.91
C GLN A 65 -19.45 2.14 -8.34
N ALA A 66 -19.34 0.87 -8.73
CA ALA A 66 -20.07 0.35 -9.88
C ALA A 66 -21.58 0.39 -9.59
N ASP A 67 -22.42 0.27 -10.63
CA ASP A 67 -23.90 0.36 -10.58
C ASP A 67 -24.60 -0.57 -9.55
N GLU A 68 -23.84 -1.29 -8.74
CA GLU A 68 -24.33 -2.29 -7.80
C GLU A 68 -24.25 -1.82 -6.33
N ASP A 69 -24.53 -0.54 -6.03
CA ASP A 69 -24.83 -0.12 -4.66
C ASP A 69 -26.35 -0.14 -4.42
N PRO A 70 -26.92 -1.30 -4.01
CA PRO A 70 -28.38 -1.43 -3.85
C PRO A 70 -28.92 -0.61 -2.68
N VAL A 71 -28.05 -0.13 -1.81
CA VAL A 71 -28.42 0.61 -0.59
C VAL A 71 -28.29 2.11 -0.79
N ALA A 72 -27.66 2.57 -1.90
CA ALA A 72 -27.39 3.98 -2.19
C ALA A 72 -26.81 4.74 -0.98
N THR A 73 -25.94 4.06 -0.21
CA THR A 73 -25.35 4.59 1.02
C THR A 73 -24.32 5.66 0.74
N GLN A 74 -23.87 5.76 -0.51
CA GLN A 74 -22.86 6.73 -0.94
C GLN A 74 -23.49 7.71 -1.93
N VAL A 75 -23.35 8.98 -1.59
CA VAL A 75 -23.76 10.11 -2.46
C VAL A 75 -22.78 10.30 -3.63
N SER A 76 -21.76 9.44 -3.72
CA SER A 76 -20.67 9.56 -4.69
C SER A 76 -21.08 8.98 -6.04
N PHE A 77 -21.30 9.86 -6.99
CA PHE A 77 -21.44 9.47 -8.40
C PHE A 77 -20.09 9.05 -8.97
N ASN A 78 -20.11 8.12 -9.93
CA ASN A 78 -18.93 7.79 -10.72
C ASN A 78 -18.38 9.05 -11.40
N LYS A 79 -17.14 9.38 -11.12
CA LYS A 79 -16.43 10.51 -11.70
C LYS A 79 -15.18 10.05 -12.42
N GLN A 80 -14.99 10.55 -13.64
CA GLN A 80 -13.76 10.29 -14.39
C GLN A 80 -12.62 11.13 -13.79
N ILE A 81 -11.55 10.46 -13.41
CA ILE A 81 -10.36 11.03 -12.72
C ILE A 81 -9.11 10.56 -13.42
N THR A 82 -8.13 11.44 -13.51
CA THR A 82 -6.79 11.14 -14.03
C THR A 82 -5.79 11.12 -12.88
N ILE A 83 -5.01 10.04 -12.80
CA ILE A 83 -3.94 9.86 -11.83
C ILE A 83 -2.60 9.87 -12.56
N GLY A 84 -1.63 10.63 -12.05
CA GLY A 84 -0.24 10.60 -12.48
C GLY A 84 0.43 9.28 -12.09
N ALA A 85 1.57 8.95 -12.68
CA ALA A 85 2.34 7.78 -12.25
C ALA A 85 2.88 7.96 -10.83
N PHE A 86 2.87 6.87 -10.05
CA PHE A 86 3.39 6.84 -8.69
C PHE A 86 3.89 5.44 -8.34
N PHE A 87 4.56 5.31 -7.21
CA PHE A 87 4.89 4.02 -6.62
C PHE A 87 3.95 3.75 -5.44
N MET A 88 3.63 2.49 -5.22
CA MET A 88 2.85 2.03 -4.07
C MET A 88 3.46 0.73 -3.56
N ASP A 89 3.45 0.52 -2.24
CA ASP A 89 3.87 -0.74 -1.64
C ASP A 89 3.03 -1.89 -2.21
N ASP A 90 3.69 -2.98 -2.56
CA ASP A 90 3.02 -4.14 -3.15
C ASP A 90 2.13 -4.88 -2.13
N THR A 91 2.44 -4.74 -0.84
CA THR A 91 1.66 -5.27 0.29
C THR A 91 1.32 -4.17 1.30
N GLU A 92 0.51 -4.50 2.30
CA GLU A 92 0.39 -3.70 3.53
C GLU A 92 1.72 -3.70 4.28
N ILE A 93 1.99 -2.65 5.07
CA ILE A 93 3.16 -2.59 5.97
C ILE A 93 3.05 -3.69 7.01
N THR A 94 4.12 -4.47 7.15
CA THR A 94 4.20 -5.63 8.03
C THR A 94 4.62 -5.26 9.45
N ASN A 95 4.35 -6.16 10.40
CA ASN A 95 4.86 -6.01 11.77
C ASN A 95 6.39 -5.91 11.81
N ASN A 96 7.09 -6.63 10.93
CA ASN A 96 8.56 -6.57 10.88
C ASN A 96 9.08 -5.21 10.43
N GLU A 97 8.49 -4.63 9.40
CA GLU A 97 8.86 -3.30 8.91
C GLU A 97 8.55 -2.22 9.94
N TYR A 98 7.40 -2.32 10.61
CA TYR A 98 7.03 -1.37 11.64
C TYR A 98 7.90 -1.51 12.90
N ARG A 99 8.34 -2.72 13.26
CA ARG A 99 9.32 -2.92 14.34
C ARG A 99 10.69 -2.32 14.01
N GLN A 100 11.12 -2.40 12.74
CA GLN A 100 12.33 -1.71 12.30
C GLN A 100 12.23 -0.20 12.55
N PHE A 101 11.11 0.41 12.18
CA PHE A 101 10.84 1.82 12.45
C PHE A 101 10.96 2.17 13.93
N ILE A 102 10.26 1.45 14.80
CA ILE A 102 10.30 1.69 16.24
C ILE A 102 11.71 1.49 16.81
N TYR A 103 12.41 0.45 16.37
CA TYR A 103 13.80 0.17 16.79
C TYR A 103 14.76 1.31 16.42
N GLU A 104 14.73 1.76 15.17
CA GLU A 104 15.57 2.87 14.67
C GLU A 104 15.32 4.18 15.45
N LEU A 105 14.06 4.44 15.82
CA LEU A 105 13.73 5.62 16.63
C LEU A 105 14.19 5.50 18.09
N GLN A 106 14.20 4.29 18.65
CA GLN A 106 14.60 4.04 20.03
C GLN A 106 16.12 4.05 20.21
N GLU A 107 16.86 3.46 19.27
CA GLU A 107 18.33 3.41 19.33
C GLU A 107 18.99 4.78 19.01
N GLY A 108 18.26 5.70 18.39
CA GLY A 108 18.59 7.12 18.37
C GLY A 108 19.81 7.52 17.55
N GLU A 109 20.26 6.72 16.58
CA GLU A 109 21.39 7.10 15.72
C GLU A 109 21.03 8.17 14.67
N GLY A 110 19.74 8.47 14.46
CA GLY A 110 19.25 9.47 13.52
C GLY A 110 18.60 10.66 14.23
N GLU A 111 19.02 11.88 13.92
CA GLU A 111 18.25 13.07 14.23
C GLU A 111 17.14 13.19 13.19
N TYR A 112 15.89 12.96 13.63
CA TYR A 112 14.73 13.10 12.77
C TYR A 112 13.98 14.40 13.11
N ASP A 113 13.77 15.26 12.11
CA ASP A 113 13.12 16.56 12.28
C ASP A 113 11.73 16.45 12.93
N PHE A 114 10.99 15.38 12.63
CA PHE A 114 9.67 15.15 13.20
C PHE A 114 9.67 14.78 14.69
N LEU A 115 10.83 14.44 15.26
CA LEU A 115 11.00 14.19 16.71
C LEU A 115 11.40 15.45 17.47
N VAL A 116 11.81 16.52 16.79
CA VAL A 116 12.25 17.74 17.45
C VAL A 116 11.11 18.35 18.28
N GLY A 117 11.35 18.54 19.55
CA GLY A 117 10.37 19.10 20.50
C GLY A 117 9.34 18.10 21.02
N LYS A 118 9.43 16.82 20.64
CA LYS A 118 8.57 15.76 21.20
C LYS A 118 9.08 15.31 22.57
N GLY A 119 8.16 14.85 23.42
CA GLY A 119 8.49 14.35 24.75
C GLY A 119 9.28 13.02 24.69
N ALA A 120 10.01 12.68 25.75
CA ALA A 120 10.83 11.47 25.83
C ALA A 120 10.03 10.17 25.62
N ASN A 121 8.74 10.17 25.92
CA ASN A 121 7.88 8.99 25.78
C ASN A 121 7.10 8.98 24.45
N PHE A 122 7.26 9.98 23.59
CA PHE A 122 6.47 10.13 22.36
C PHE A 122 6.45 8.85 21.52
N ILE A 123 7.58 8.16 21.40
CA ILE A 123 7.67 6.92 20.60
C ILE A 123 6.78 5.83 21.20
N MET A 124 6.77 5.69 22.52
CA MET A 124 6.01 4.62 23.19
C MET A 124 4.53 4.96 23.36
N ASP A 125 4.22 6.24 23.54
CA ASP A 125 2.84 6.69 23.82
C ASP A 125 2.03 6.90 22.53
N GLU A 126 2.69 7.36 21.44
CA GLU A 126 1.99 7.79 20.21
C GLU A 126 2.32 6.91 19.00
N LEU A 127 3.53 6.32 18.93
CA LEU A 127 3.95 5.58 17.73
C LEU A 127 3.96 4.06 17.92
N TYR A 128 4.09 3.58 19.17
CA TYR A 128 4.09 2.14 19.42
C TYR A 128 2.66 1.59 19.19
N PRO A 129 2.52 0.48 18.43
CA PRO A 129 1.19 -0.06 18.13
C PRO A 129 0.42 -0.41 19.41
N ASP A 130 -0.84 -0.04 19.44
CA ASP A 130 -1.73 -0.41 20.53
C ASP A 130 -2.04 -1.91 20.50
N THR A 131 -1.32 -2.67 21.30
CA THR A 131 -1.49 -4.13 21.38
C THR A 131 -2.79 -4.56 22.04
N ALA A 132 -3.48 -3.66 22.75
CA ALA A 132 -4.76 -3.95 23.39
C ALA A 132 -5.94 -3.99 22.40
N VAL A 133 -5.73 -3.62 21.13
CA VAL A 133 -6.78 -3.64 20.10
C VAL A 133 -7.41 -5.01 19.94
N TRP A 134 -6.63 -6.08 20.06
CA TRP A 134 -7.12 -7.44 19.99
C TRP A 134 -8.09 -7.77 21.13
N GLN A 135 -7.79 -7.32 22.35
CA GLN A 135 -8.68 -7.51 23.50
C GLN A 135 -9.97 -6.69 23.37
N ARG A 136 -9.86 -5.44 22.87
CA ARG A 136 -11.03 -4.58 22.68
C ARG A 136 -11.94 -5.03 21.54
N ASN A 137 -11.37 -5.37 20.42
CA ASN A 137 -12.13 -5.75 19.22
C ASN A 137 -12.52 -7.23 19.22
N TYR A 138 -11.89 -8.03 20.08
CA TYR A 138 -12.08 -9.46 20.16
C TYR A 138 -12.25 -9.95 21.61
N THR A 139 -13.42 -9.70 22.18
CA THR A 139 -13.71 -9.92 23.60
C THR A 139 -13.75 -11.40 24.01
N HIS A 140 -13.89 -12.33 23.07
CA HIS A 140 -14.01 -13.78 23.32
C HIS A 140 -12.79 -14.56 22.81
N HIS A 141 -11.59 -13.98 22.96
CA HIS A 141 -10.34 -14.54 22.42
C HIS A 141 -9.87 -15.84 23.11
N MET A 142 -10.49 -16.26 24.22
CA MET A 142 -10.21 -17.54 24.90
C MET A 142 -8.73 -17.80 25.19
N GLY A 143 -7.93 -16.74 25.37
CA GLY A 143 -6.48 -16.85 25.57
C GLY A 143 -5.67 -17.12 24.30
N ASP A 144 -6.19 -16.76 23.14
CA ASP A 144 -5.48 -16.89 21.87
C ASP A 144 -4.11 -16.17 21.93
N PRO A 145 -3.01 -16.84 21.59
CA PRO A 145 -1.66 -16.25 21.60
C PRO A 145 -1.54 -14.98 20.73
N LEU A 146 -2.33 -14.85 19.68
CA LEU A 146 -2.40 -13.66 18.83
C LEU A 146 -2.66 -12.39 19.64
N VAL A 147 -3.52 -12.45 20.66
CA VAL A 147 -3.84 -11.30 21.51
C VAL A 147 -2.62 -10.70 22.23
N THR A 148 -1.66 -11.56 22.58
CA THR A 148 -0.46 -11.13 23.33
C THR A 148 0.75 -10.91 22.42
N TYR A 149 0.89 -11.73 21.38
CA TYR A 149 2.14 -11.86 20.64
C TYR A 149 2.09 -11.30 19.21
N TYR A 150 0.93 -10.81 18.75
CA TYR A 150 0.75 -10.41 17.35
C TYR A 150 1.82 -9.43 16.85
N TYR A 151 2.13 -8.40 17.64
CA TYR A 151 3.12 -7.42 17.24
C TYR A 151 4.56 -7.85 17.56
N SER A 152 4.78 -8.54 18.68
CA SER A 152 6.13 -8.75 19.21
C SER A 152 6.81 -10.04 18.74
N HIS A 153 6.04 -11.06 18.34
CA HIS A 153 6.60 -12.38 18.08
C HIS A 153 6.94 -12.59 16.59
N PRO A 154 8.12 -13.17 16.27
CA PRO A 154 8.55 -13.41 14.88
C PRO A 154 7.59 -14.24 14.00
N ALA A 155 6.73 -15.05 14.60
CA ALA A 155 5.70 -15.80 13.87
C ALA A 155 4.75 -14.90 13.09
N PHE A 156 4.61 -13.64 13.51
CA PHE A 156 3.77 -12.62 12.88
C PHE A 156 4.55 -11.56 12.11
N ASP A 157 5.82 -11.82 11.77
CA ASP A 157 6.68 -10.88 11.04
C ASP A 157 6.04 -10.40 9.75
N ASN A 158 5.46 -11.33 8.98
CA ASN A 158 4.87 -11.07 7.68
C ASN A 158 3.35 -10.78 7.74
N TYR A 159 2.81 -10.51 8.91
CA TYR A 159 1.42 -10.08 9.06
C TYR A 159 1.34 -8.55 9.03
N PRO A 160 0.23 -7.97 8.53
CA PRO A 160 0.08 -6.51 8.47
C PRO A 160 0.11 -5.92 9.87
N VAL A 161 0.75 -4.77 10.04
CA VAL A 161 0.69 -4.05 11.30
C VAL A 161 -0.72 -3.51 11.53
N VAL A 162 -1.21 -3.65 12.76
CA VAL A 162 -2.51 -3.13 13.22
C VAL A 162 -2.34 -2.44 14.58
N GLY A 163 -3.34 -1.71 15.02
CA GLY A 163 -3.23 -0.92 16.25
C GLY A 163 -2.43 0.37 16.05
N VAL A 164 -2.36 0.85 14.81
CA VAL A 164 -1.67 2.08 14.41
C VAL A 164 -2.71 3.08 13.96
N ASP A 165 -2.67 4.29 14.51
CA ASP A 165 -3.53 5.38 14.12
C ASP A 165 -3.01 6.08 12.85
N TRP A 166 -3.76 7.04 12.34
CA TRP A 166 -3.44 7.73 11.11
C TRP A 166 -2.18 8.61 11.23
N GLU A 167 -1.97 9.25 12.38
CA GLU A 167 -0.82 10.12 12.62
C GLU A 167 0.46 9.29 12.71
N ALA A 168 0.44 8.16 13.41
CA ALA A 168 1.58 7.24 13.48
C ALA A 168 1.94 6.65 12.11
N ALA A 169 0.94 6.33 11.28
CA ALA A 169 1.18 5.89 9.90
C ALA A 169 1.85 6.98 9.06
N GLN A 170 1.50 8.26 9.24
CA GLN A 170 2.18 9.36 8.58
C GLN A 170 3.62 9.56 9.08
N VAL A 171 3.85 9.43 10.38
CA VAL A 171 5.20 9.50 10.95
C VAL A 171 6.08 8.37 10.42
N PHE A 172 5.53 7.16 10.25
CA PHE A 172 6.23 6.06 9.59
C PHE A 172 6.68 6.45 8.17
N CYS A 173 5.81 7.07 7.38
CA CYS A 173 6.16 7.55 6.03
C CYS A 173 7.28 8.59 6.07
N GLN A 174 7.26 9.51 7.03
CA GLN A 174 8.30 10.53 7.20
C GLN A 174 9.65 9.88 7.59
N TRP A 175 9.64 8.93 8.53
CA TRP A 175 10.82 8.16 8.90
C TRP A 175 11.38 7.41 7.69
N ARG A 176 10.56 6.66 6.96
CA ARG A 176 10.99 5.88 5.79
C ARG A 176 11.61 6.78 4.72
N THR A 177 11.10 8.00 4.56
CA THR A 177 11.66 9.03 3.68
C THR A 177 13.06 9.43 4.12
N ALA A 178 13.22 9.80 5.38
CA ALA A 178 14.49 10.21 5.94
C ALA A 178 15.51 9.04 5.90
N TYR A 179 15.09 7.86 6.31
CA TYR A 179 15.92 6.65 6.31
C TYR A 179 16.48 6.32 4.92
N LEU A 180 15.62 6.32 3.89
CA LEU A 180 16.04 6.10 2.51
C LEU A 180 16.95 7.22 2.00
N ASN A 181 16.60 8.47 2.23
CA ASN A 181 17.33 9.61 1.67
C ASN A 181 18.67 9.82 2.36
N ASN A 182 18.80 9.58 3.65
CA ASN A 182 20.07 9.59 4.37
C ASN A 182 21.04 8.53 3.80
N TYR A 183 20.54 7.32 3.53
CA TYR A 183 21.34 6.29 2.87
C TYR A 183 21.76 6.71 1.46
N ARG A 184 20.87 7.27 0.66
CA ARG A 184 21.16 7.68 -0.71
C ARG A 184 22.15 8.84 -0.76
N GLU A 185 21.97 9.84 0.10
CA GLU A 185 22.87 10.99 0.19
C GLU A 185 24.28 10.59 0.63
N SER A 186 24.41 9.73 1.63
CA SER A 186 25.69 9.20 2.07
C SER A 186 26.44 8.38 1.01
N ASN A 187 25.71 7.85 0.03
CA ASN A 187 26.27 7.13 -1.12
C ASN A 187 26.35 7.98 -2.42
N GLY A 188 26.12 9.29 -2.33
CA GLY A 188 26.21 10.20 -3.48
C GLY A 188 25.10 10.00 -4.53
N MET A 189 23.97 9.41 -4.14
CA MET A 189 22.81 9.20 -5.01
C MET A 189 21.82 10.36 -4.88
N PHE A 190 21.04 10.62 -5.93
CA PHE A 190 19.96 11.59 -5.85
C PHE A 190 18.90 11.17 -4.82
N ILE A 191 18.39 12.14 -4.06
CA ILE A 191 17.29 11.92 -3.11
C ILE A 191 16.00 11.53 -3.85
N MET A 192 15.16 10.76 -3.15
CA MET A 192 13.86 10.33 -3.62
C MET A 192 12.76 11.23 -3.06
N PRO A 193 11.59 11.32 -3.71
CA PRO A 193 10.42 11.96 -3.15
C PRO A 193 9.98 11.33 -1.82
N ASN A 194 9.15 12.05 -1.10
CA ASN A 194 8.66 11.58 0.19
C ASN A 194 7.72 10.39 0.03
N PHE A 195 7.86 9.40 0.91
CA PHE A 195 6.81 8.44 1.18
C PHE A 195 5.65 9.16 1.87
N ARG A 196 4.45 8.74 1.60
CA ARG A 196 3.21 9.26 2.17
C ARG A 196 2.13 8.18 2.15
N LEU A 197 1.03 8.41 2.81
CA LEU A 197 -0.16 7.60 2.57
C LEU A 197 -0.67 7.85 1.13
N PRO A 198 -1.28 6.87 0.48
CA PRO A 198 -1.93 7.08 -0.81
C PRO A 198 -3.14 8.02 -0.65
N SER A 199 -3.42 8.84 -1.66
CA SER A 199 -4.74 9.46 -1.71
C SER A 199 -5.81 8.39 -1.96
N GLU A 200 -7.05 8.69 -1.57
CA GLU A 200 -8.17 7.80 -1.82
C GLU A 200 -8.31 7.42 -3.30
N ALA A 201 -8.09 8.38 -4.18
CA ALA A 201 -8.15 8.18 -5.62
C ALA A 201 -6.99 7.33 -6.16
N GLU A 202 -5.78 7.52 -5.66
CA GLU A 202 -4.62 6.66 -5.98
C GLU A 202 -4.86 5.22 -5.52
N TRP A 203 -5.37 5.07 -4.30
CA TRP A 203 -5.68 3.76 -3.74
C TRP A 203 -6.70 3.00 -4.59
N GLU A 204 -7.82 3.65 -4.96
CA GLU A 204 -8.86 3.01 -5.78
C GLU A 204 -8.38 2.70 -7.19
N TYR A 205 -7.62 3.61 -7.81
CA TYR A 205 -7.02 3.39 -9.12
C TYR A 205 -6.08 2.18 -9.10
N ALA A 206 -5.21 2.11 -8.09
CA ALA A 206 -4.27 1.02 -7.88
C ALA A 206 -5.01 -0.31 -7.62
N ALA A 207 -6.05 -0.31 -6.79
CA ALA A 207 -6.86 -1.48 -6.48
C ALA A 207 -7.55 -2.06 -7.72
N ARG A 208 -8.02 -1.21 -8.63
CA ARG A 208 -8.65 -1.65 -9.88
C ARG A 208 -7.67 -2.30 -10.87
N GLY A 209 -6.36 -2.11 -10.72
CA GLY A 209 -5.36 -2.75 -11.57
C GLY A 209 -5.50 -2.42 -13.06
N GLY A 210 -5.92 -1.20 -13.41
CA GLY A 210 -6.18 -0.80 -14.80
C GLY A 210 -7.51 -1.27 -15.39
N ARG A 211 -8.32 -2.04 -14.64
CA ARG A 211 -9.62 -2.54 -15.10
C ARG A 211 -10.71 -1.48 -14.91
N LYS A 212 -11.50 -1.25 -15.94
CA LYS A 212 -12.62 -0.30 -15.87
C LYS A 212 -13.74 -0.84 -14.99
N ILE A 213 -14.14 -0.06 -13.98
CA ILE A 213 -15.29 -0.32 -13.10
C ILE A 213 -15.24 -1.73 -12.46
N ALA A 214 -14.05 -2.28 -12.23
CA ALA A 214 -13.92 -3.59 -11.61
C ALA A 214 -14.45 -3.54 -10.16
N LYS A 215 -15.32 -4.49 -9.83
CA LYS A 215 -15.90 -4.60 -8.47
C LYS A 215 -14.85 -4.99 -7.44
N TYR A 216 -13.96 -5.89 -7.81
CA TYR A 216 -12.86 -6.38 -6.99
C TYR A 216 -11.54 -6.32 -7.75
N PRO A 217 -10.38 -6.33 -7.07
CA PRO A 217 -9.06 -6.24 -7.72
C PRO A 217 -8.80 -7.30 -8.80
N TRP A 218 -9.39 -8.48 -8.68
CA TRP A 218 -9.30 -9.56 -9.66
C TRP A 218 -10.25 -9.41 -10.86
N GLY A 219 -11.06 -8.34 -10.92
CA GLY A 219 -11.90 -7.96 -12.05
C GLY A 219 -13.25 -8.66 -12.16
N GLY A 220 -13.44 -9.80 -11.52
CA GLY A 220 -14.70 -10.53 -11.53
C GLY A 220 -15.65 -10.07 -10.41
N PRO A 221 -16.97 -10.34 -10.52
CA PRO A 221 -17.95 -9.99 -9.50
C PRO A 221 -17.99 -11.00 -8.33
N TYR A 222 -17.31 -12.12 -8.44
CA TYR A 222 -17.36 -13.22 -7.48
C TYR A 222 -16.17 -13.16 -6.51
N ILE A 223 -16.42 -13.52 -5.26
CA ILE A 223 -15.43 -13.61 -4.18
C ILE A 223 -14.69 -14.96 -4.14
N ARG A 224 -15.09 -15.89 -5.01
CA ARG A 224 -14.48 -17.21 -5.17
C ARG A 224 -14.01 -17.41 -6.60
N ASN A 225 -12.91 -18.13 -6.75
CA ASN A 225 -12.46 -18.57 -8.07
C ASN A 225 -13.28 -19.79 -8.57
N SER A 226 -12.99 -20.23 -9.78
CA SER A 226 -13.66 -21.38 -10.41
C SER A 226 -13.47 -22.71 -9.66
N LYS A 227 -12.52 -22.80 -8.75
CA LYS A 227 -12.25 -23.94 -7.87
C LYS A 227 -12.94 -23.82 -6.51
N GLY A 228 -13.69 -22.73 -6.27
CA GLY A 228 -14.38 -22.48 -5.03
C GLY A 228 -13.53 -21.83 -3.92
N CYS A 229 -12.23 -21.56 -4.16
CA CYS A 229 -11.37 -20.91 -3.17
C CYS A 229 -11.69 -19.43 -3.05
N MET A 230 -11.66 -18.90 -1.84
CA MET A 230 -11.78 -17.46 -1.58
C MET A 230 -10.61 -16.70 -2.20
N LEU A 231 -10.86 -15.47 -2.61
CA LEU A 231 -9.89 -14.62 -3.32
C LEU A 231 -9.34 -13.50 -2.42
N ALA A 232 -9.82 -13.39 -1.19
CA ALA A 232 -9.40 -12.42 -0.20
C ALA A 232 -9.65 -12.96 1.21
N ASN A 233 -9.02 -12.33 2.21
CA ASN A 233 -9.26 -12.58 3.63
C ASN A 233 -10.38 -11.65 4.14
N PHE A 234 -11.52 -12.21 4.49
CA PHE A 234 -12.69 -11.47 4.96
C PHE A 234 -13.67 -12.41 5.70
N LYS A 235 -14.75 -11.87 6.24
CA LYS A 235 -15.81 -12.67 6.86
C LYS A 235 -16.77 -13.23 5.80
N PRO A 236 -16.63 -14.51 5.40
CA PRO A 236 -17.37 -15.06 4.24
C PRO A 236 -18.85 -15.26 4.46
N GLY A 237 -19.30 -15.36 5.72
CA GLY A 237 -20.69 -15.63 6.03
C GLY A 237 -20.97 -15.83 7.52
N ARG A 238 -22.16 -16.26 7.87
CA ARG A 238 -22.55 -16.49 9.26
C ARG A 238 -21.84 -17.71 9.83
N GLY A 239 -21.03 -17.49 10.88
CA GLY A 239 -20.49 -18.55 11.72
C GLY A 239 -19.27 -19.30 11.17
N ASN A 240 -18.81 -19.02 9.97
CA ASN A 240 -17.59 -19.59 9.43
C ASN A 240 -16.59 -18.50 9.05
N TYR A 241 -15.60 -18.28 9.89
CA TYR A 241 -14.52 -17.32 9.70
C TYR A 241 -13.26 -17.93 9.08
N PHE A 242 -13.22 -19.27 8.92
CA PHE A 242 -12.07 -20.00 8.38
C PHE A 242 -12.24 -20.45 6.92
N ASP A 243 -13.31 -20.06 6.27
CA ASP A 243 -13.61 -20.53 4.91
C ASP A 243 -12.62 -19.98 3.87
N ASP A 244 -12.02 -18.84 4.15
CA ASP A 244 -10.94 -18.23 3.37
C ASP A 244 -9.53 -18.75 3.77
N GLY A 245 -9.42 -19.40 4.92
CA GLY A 245 -8.19 -20.01 5.44
C GLY A 245 -7.66 -19.37 6.71
N PHE A 246 -8.13 -18.19 7.09
CA PHE A 246 -7.69 -17.42 8.26
C PHE A 246 -8.88 -16.91 9.04
N ALA A 247 -8.83 -16.96 10.39
CA ALA A 247 -9.89 -16.43 11.24
C ALA A 247 -9.80 -14.92 11.48
N TYR A 248 -8.59 -14.39 11.32
CA TYR A 248 -8.19 -13.00 11.54
C TYR A 248 -7.34 -12.54 10.37
N THR A 249 -6.37 -11.67 10.63
CA THR A 249 -5.39 -11.27 9.61
C THR A 249 -4.64 -12.48 9.03
N ALA A 250 -4.28 -12.38 7.77
CA ALA A 250 -3.41 -13.32 7.07
C ALA A 250 -2.01 -12.71 6.90
N PRO A 251 -0.96 -13.50 6.71
CA PRO A 251 0.31 -12.98 6.22
C PRO A 251 0.08 -12.23 4.90
N VAL A 252 0.76 -11.10 4.72
CA VAL A 252 0.66 -10.34 3.48
C VAL A 252 1.02 -11.23 2.28
N ASN A 253 0.50 -10.91 1.11
CA ASN A 253 0.67 -11.67 -0.14
C ASN A 253 0.14 -13.13 -0.08
N SER A 254 -0.80 -13.43 0.82
CA SER A 254 -1.43 -14.76 0.89
C SER A 254 -2.39 -15.05 -0.28
N TYR A 255 -2.84 -14.03 -0.96
CA TYR A 255 -3.75 -14.10 -2.11
C TYR A 255 -3.07 -13.61 -3.39
N PHE A 256 -3.78 -13.63 -4.51
CA PHE A 256 -3.21 -13.23 -5.80
C PHE A 256 -3.15 -11.71 -5.92
N ALA A 257 -2.04 -11.21 -6.47
CA ALA A 257 -1.92 -9.82 -6.86
C ALA A 257 -2.90 -9.43 -7.97
N ASN A 258 -3.26 -8.15 -8.01
CA ASN A 258 -3.98 -7.58 -9.15
C ASN A 258 -3.04 -7.38 -10.37
N ASP A 259 -3.56 -6.82 -11.47
CA ASP A 259 -2.78 -6.66 -12.71
C ASP A 259 -1.64 -5.62 -12.60
N PHE A 260 -1.62 -4.80 -11.56
CA PHE A 260 -0.50 -3.91 -11.24
C PHE A 260 0.54 -4.55 -10.30
N GLY A 261 0.31 -5.76 -9.82
CA GLY A 261 1.21 -6.48 -8.92
C GLY A 261 0.97 -6.17 -7.44
N LEU A 262 -0.16 -5.57 -7.09
CA LEU A 262 -0.53 -5.25 -5.70
C LEU A 262 -1.31 -6.38 -5.07
N TYR A 263 -0.92 -6.75 -3.86
CA TYR A 263 -1.57 -7.78 -3.03
C TYR A 263 -2.52 -7.15 -2.03
N ASP A 264 -3.48 -7.93 -1.58
CA ASP A 264 -4.38 -7.65 -0.45
C ASP A 264 -5.17 -6.33 -0.54
N MET A 265 -5.38 -5.81 -1.78
CA MET A 265 -6.20 -4.63 -2.06
C MET A 265 -7.69 -4.84 -1.77
N SER A 266 -8.07 -5.98 -1.22
CA SER A 266 -9.42 -6.31 -0.76
C SER A 266 -9.32 -7.30 0.38
N GLY A 267 -9.80 -6.93 1.55
CA GLY A 267 -9.74 -7.73 2.76
C GLY A 267 -8.40 -7.62 3.49
N ASN A 268 -8.12 -8.53 4.37
CA ASN A 268 -7.03 -8.56 5.31
C ASN A 268 -7.12 -7.40 6.31
N VAL A 269 -6.56 -6.23 6.04
CA VAL A 269 -6.81 -5.02 6.86
C VAL A 269 -7.31 -3.88 5.99
N GLY A 270 -8.17 -3.03 6.56
CA GLY A 270 -8.54 -1.76 5.94
C GLY A 270 -7.34 -0.82 5.96
N GLU A 271 -7.16 0.00 4.94
CA GLU A 271 -5.95 0.80 4.77
C GLU A 271 -6.24 2.29 4.89
N TRP A 272 -5.44 2.96 5.74
CA TRP A 272 -5.48 4.41 5.87
C TRP A 272 -5.11 5.10 4.56
N CYS A 273 -5.93 6.08 4.17
CA CYS A 273 -5.62 7.03 3.10
C CYS A 273 -5.31 8.41 3.67
N GLU A 274 -4.71 9.27 2.85
CA GLU A 274 -4.39 10.64 3.22
C GLU A 274 -5.64 11.51 3.42
N ASP A 275 -6.69 11.21 2.65
CA ASP A 275 -7.89 12.03 2.54
C ASP A 275 -8.70 12.11 3.85
N ALA A 276 -9.23 13.30 4.12
CA ALA A 276 -10.27 13.50 5.11
C ALA A 276 -11.60 12.90 4.60
N TRP A 277 -12.41 12.41 5.54
CA TRP A 277 -13.71 11.86 5.17
C TRP A 277 -14.70 12.93 4.76
N ASN A 278 -15.29 12.77 3.60
CA ASN A 278 -16.47 13.51 3.18
C ASN A 278 -17.31 12.60 2.26
N PRO A 279 -18.58 12.36 2.56
CA PRO A 279 -19.43 11.49 1.73
C PRO A 279 -19.58 12.01 0.29
N ALA A 280 -19.45 13.31 0.08
CA ALA A 280 -19.56 13.96 -1.23
C ALA A 280 -18.19 14.32 -1.85
N ALA A 281 -17.07 13.86 -1.30
CA ALA A 281 -15.72 14.22 -1.76
C ALA A 281 -15.57 14.06 -3.28
N THR A 282 -16.02 12.94 -3.83
CA THR A 282 -15.91 12.66 -5.27
C THR A 282 -16.55 13.75 -6.14
N ALA A 283 -17.62 14.40 -5.68
CA ALA A 283 -18.29 15.47 -6.42
C ALA A 283 -17.52 16.79 -6.42
N ILE A 284 -16.72 17.06 -5.39
CA ILE A 284 -16.08 18.36 -5.16
C ILE A 284 -14.58 18.39 -5.45
N VAL A 285 -13.90 17.23 -5.51
CA VAL A 285 -12.47 17.19 -5.83
C VAL A 285 -12.19 17.45 -7.31
N TRP A 286 -10.95 17.83 -7.62
CA TRP A 286 -10.48 18.04 -8.99
C TRP A 286 -10.42 16.72 -9.78
N ASP A 287 -10.27 16.83 -11.09
CA ASP A 287 -10.22 15.65 -12.00
C ASP A 287 -8.81 15.10 -12.18
N LEU A 288 -7.78 15.80 -11.70
CA LEU A 288 -6.37 15.42 -11.81
C LEU A 288 -5.74 15.28 -10.43
N ASN A 289 -5.26 14.08 -10.09
CA ASN A 289 -4.62 13.74 -8.82
C ASN A 289 -5.39 14.31 -7.61
N PRO A 290 -6.67 14.00 -7.46
CA PRO A 290 -7.47 14.58 -6.39
C PRO A 290 -7.05 14.06 -5.03
N THR A 291 -7.06 14.96 -4.06
CA THR A 291 -6.99 14.67 -2.63
C THR A 291 -7.96 15.60 -1.94
N TYR A 292 -8.77 15.09 -1.04
CA TYR A 292 -9.65 15.90 -0.20
C TYR A 292 -9.01 16.09 1.15
N ASN A 293 -8.58 17.32 1.43
CA ASN A 293 -7.96 17.66 2.71
C ASN A 293 -8.81 18.70 3.45
N ASP A 294 -9.31 18.31 4.63
CA ASP A 294 -9.95 19.21 5.59
C ASP A 294 -9.26 19.03 6.95
N PRO A 295 -8.51 20.04 7.42
CA PRO A 295 -7.79 19.92 8.69
C PRO A 295 -8.72 19.87 9.92
N ASN A 296 -10.00 20.26 9.77
CA ASN A 296 -10.98 20.21 10.85
C ASN A 296 -11.74 18.89 10.90
N GLU A 297 -11.60 18.02 9.87
CA GLU A 297 -12.28 16.73 9.83
C GLU A 297 -11.40 15.66 10.49
N PRO A 298 -11.81 15.13 11.66
CA PRO A 298 -11.03 14.12 12.35
C PRO A 298 -11.18 12.72 11.76
N GLN A 299 -12.19 12.51 10.92
CA GLN A 299 -12.37 11.23 10.25
C GLN A 299 -11.51 11.17 8.99
N LYS A 300 -10.79 10.06 8.82
CA LYS A 300 -9.95 9.78 7.68
C LYS A 300 -10.47 8.60 6.89
N VAL A 301 -10.23 8.63 5.59
CA VAL A 301 -10.68 7.56 4.69
C VAL A 301 -9.93 6.27 4.97
N VAL A 302 -10.66 5.15 5.01
CA VAL A 302 -10.15 3.78 5.06
C VAL A 302 -10.72 3.01 3.88
N ARG A 303 -9.89 2.25 3.20
CA ARG A 303 -10.24 1.51 1.98
C ARG A 303 -9.92 0.02 2.11
N GLY A 304 -10.50 -0.81 1.23
CA GLY A 304 -10.19 -2.23 1.08
C GLY A 304 -11.08 -3.18 1.88
N GLY A 305 -11.65 -2.73 2.99
CA GLY A 305 -12.30 -3.62 3.96
C GLY A 305 -11.31 -4.54 4.67
N SER A 306 -11.75 -5.39 5.56
CA SER A 306 -10.88 -6.15 6.44
C SER A 306 -11.37 -7.58 6.69
N TRP A 307 -10.56 -8.38 7.41
CA TRP A 307 -10.87 -9.74 7.82
C TRP A 307 -12.21 -9.88 8.58
N LYS A 308 -12.68 -8.82 9.22
CA LYS A 308 -13.97 -8.81 9.95
C LYS A 308 -15.17 -8.44 9.07
N ASP A 309 -14.92 -7.87 7.91
CA ASP A 309 -15.96 -7.29 7.06
C ASP A 309 -16.55 -8.32 6.10
N ILE A 310 -17.77 -8.06 5.65
CA ILE A 310 -18.43 -8.88 4.63
C ILE A 310 -17.98 -8.42 3.23
N SER A 311 -18.21 -9.24 2.22
CA SER A 311 -17.79 -9.01 0.83
C SER A 311 -18.20 -7.66 0.24
N TYR A 312 -19.24 -7.01 0.76
CA TYR A 312 -19.66 -5.68 0.32
C TYR A 312 -18.57 -4.64 0.56
N PHE A 313 -17.92 -4.66 1.72
CA PHE A 313 -16.88 -3.68 2.08
C PHE A 313 -15.55 -3.93 1.38
N LEU A 314 -15.37 -5.08 0.75
CA LEU A 314 -14.17 -5.43 -0.01
C LEU A 314 -14.18 -4.89 -1.44
N GLN A 315 -15.28 -4.29 -1.89
CA GLN A 315 -15.37 -3.74 -3.24
C GLN A 315 -14.43 -2.55 -3.39
N THR A 316 -13.75 -2.45 -4.52
CA THR A 316 -12.77 -1.39 -4.81
C THR A 316 -13.34 0.02 -4.67
N GLY A 317 -14.63 0.20 -4.99
CA GLY A 317 -15.33 1.48 -4.89
C GLY A 317 -15.94 1.78 -3.51
N THR A 318 -15.96 0.82 -2.57
CA THR A 318 -16.55 1.03 -1.26
C THR A 318 -15.65 1.90 -0.40
N ARG A 319 -16.24 2.90 0.22
CA ARG A 319 -15.57 3.87 1.07
C ARG A 319 -15.88 3.58 2.54
N GLY A 320 -14.86 3.59 3.36
CA GLY A 320 -14.96 3.55 4.82
C GLY A 320 -14.26 4.75 5.43
N TYR A 321 -14.42 4.91 6.73
CA TYR A 321 -13.70 5.91 7.52
C TYR A 321 -13.50 5.43 8.95
N GLU A 322 -12.45 5.96 9.58
CA GLU A 322 -12.22 5.84 11.01
C GLU A 322 -11.76 7.19 11.55
N HIS A 323 -11.86 7.40 12.86
CA HIS A 323 -11.30 8.59 13.50
C HIS A 323 -9.77 8.53 13.45
N LYS A 324 -9.09 9.62 13.15
CA LYS A 324 -7.63 9.66 12.99
C LYS A 324 -6.85 9.11 14.19
N ASP A 325 -7.38 9.26 15.40
CA ASP A 325 -6.79 8.80 16.66
C ASP A 325 -7.29 7.37 17.03
N SER A 326 -8.02 6.70 16.14
CA SER A 326 -8.56 5.37 16.41
C SER A 326 -7.55 4.29 16.09
N THR A 327 -7.33 3.39 17.05
CA THR A 327 -6.55 2.17 16.84
C THR A 327 -7.46 0.96 16.84
N THR A 328 -7.30 0.09 15.84
CA THR A 328 -8.15 -1.09 15.64
C THR A 328 -7.33 -2.32 15.29
N ALA A 329 -7.91 -3.52 15.47
CA ALA A 329 -7.30 -4.78 15.07
C ALA A 329 -7.52 -5.11 13.57
N TYR A 330 -8.06 -4.18 12.80
CA TYR A 330 -8.47 -4.41 11.41
C TYR A 330 -8.14 -3.26 10.47
N THR A 331 -7.39 -2.27 10.95
CA THR A 331 -6.90 -1.16 10.13
C THR A 331 -5.37 -1.13 10.21
N GLY A 332 -4.76 -1.09 9.04
CA GLY A 332 -3.33 -0.94 8.79
C GLY A 332 -3.11 0.13 7.72
N PHE A 333 -2.02 0.05 6.98
CA PHE A 333 -1.73 1.00 5.90
C PHE A 333 -0.66 0.46 4.94
N ARG A 334 -0.53 1.12 3.80
CA ARG A 334 0.60 1.01 2.86
C ARG A 334 1.06 2.39 2.44
N CYS A 335 2.31 2.52 1.99
CA CYS A 335 2.83 3.80 1.53
C CYS A 335 2.71 3.95 0.02
N ALA A 336 2.67 5.22 -0.41
CA ALA A 336 2.83 5.64 -1.78
C ALA A 336 3.98 6.65 -1.91
N MET A 337 4.51 6.81 -3.13
CA MET A 337 5.53 7.80 -3.46
C MET A 337 5.27 8.34 -4.86
N THR A 338 5.35 9.63 -5.03
CA THR A 338 5.18 10.25 -6.35
C THR A 338 6.31 9.85 -7.30
N TYR A 339 5.97 9.42 -8.51
CA TYR A 339 6.97 9.16 -9.55
C TYR A 339 7.43 10.47 -10.19
N ILE A 340 8.72 10.75 -10.12
CA ILE A 340 9.35 11.88 -10.79
C ILE A 340 9.95 11.36 -12.10
N GLY A 341 9.20 11.50 -13.19
CA GLY A 341 9.65 11.02 -14.48
C GLY A 341 8.63 11.35 -15.56
N ARG A 342 8.91 10.88 -16.77
CA ARG A 342 7.97 11.04 -17.87
C ARG A 342 6.80 10.09 -17.67
N SER A 343 5.64 10.64 -17.29
CA SER A 343 4.41 9.91 -17.38
C SER A 343 3.85 9.98 -18.79
N GLY A 344 4.16 8.97 -19.60
CA GLY A 344 3.55 8.77 -20.92
C GLY A 344 2.48 7.73 -20.83
N GLY A 345 1.26 8.00 -21.30
CA GLY A 345 0.12 7.06 -21.27
C GLY A 345 0.32 5.75 -22.05
N ASN A 346 1.54 5.43 -22.50
CA ASN A 346 1.89 4.21 -23.26
C ASN A 346 2.89 3.32 -22.51
N GLU A 347 2.99 3.43 -21.19
CA GLU A 347 3.98 2.71 -20.38
C GLU A 347 3.62 1.24 -20.11
N LEU A 348 2.50 0.77 -20.65
CA LEU A 348 2.04 -0.63 -20.54
C LEU A 348 2.37 -1.48 -21.78
N ASN A 349 3.29 -1.05 -22.66
CA ASN A 349 3.73 -1.84 -23.80
C ASN A 349 5.12 -2.41 -23.59
#